data_a40980e1ae3a6a1d0d4f10c69cc11c9d
#
_entry.id   a40980e1ae3a6a1d0d4f10c69cc11c9d
#
_cell.length_a   1.000
_cell.length_b   1.000
_cell.length_c   1.000
_cell.angle_alpha   90.00
_cell.angle_beta   90.00
_cell.angle_gamma   90.00
#
_symmetry.space_group_name_H-M   'P 1'
#
loop_
_entity.id
_entity.type
_entity.pdbx_description
1 polymer ?
#
loop_
_entity_poly.entity_id
_entity_poly.type
_entity_poly.pdbx_seq_one_letter_code
_entity_poly.pdbx_strand_id
1 'polypeptide(L)'
;MNTSNHFFKTAQVCQNGHLRNSDTSTHAAKNEIFCSICGAEVISACPHCGSQLRGAYYMNKPIYSGTMCNVLEGKKLSSHISGYKDVKISNTVDVPAYCHNCGKPYPWTEATLQTAEHIIDMLDELTPDQKKQLVDFIPDIIIETPRSRYAALVYAKFLDGLQGLVYENFASWCRENVLPALLVLMNMKKQ
;
A
#
# COMPACT_ATOMS: atom_id res chain seq x y z
N MET A 1 -19.84 -9.82 -26.47
CA MET A 1 -19.52 -9.13 -25.22
C MET A 1 -18.04 -9.30 -24.95
N ASN A 2 -17.21 -8.27 -25.16
CA ASN A 2 -15.77 -8.33 -24.86
C ASN A 2 -15.57 -8.11 -23.36
N THR A 3 -15.56 -9.18 -22.59
CA THR A 3 -15.16 -9.09 -21.18
C THR A 3 -13.64 -9.11 -21.11
N SER A 4 -13.02 -7.93 -21.13
CA SER A 4 -11.64 -7.80 -20.72
C SER A 4 -11.57 -8.19 -19.24
N ASN A 5 -10.96 -9.35 -18.96
CA ASN A 5 -10.83 -9.86 -17.59
C ASN A 5 -9.66 -9.16 -16.93
N HIS A 6 -9.94 -8.34 -15.92
CA HIS A 6 -8.97 -7.67 -15.11
C HIS A 6 -8.67 -8.50 -13.86
N PHE A 7 -7.40 -8.66 -13.49
CA PHE A 7 -7.02 -9.48 -12.34
C PHE A 7 -5.67 -9.03 -11.73
N PHE A 8 -5.47 -9.39 -10.48
CA PHE A 8 -4.22 -9.19 -9.79
C PHE A 8 -3.38 -10.47 -9.80
N LYS A 9 -2.10 -10.34 -10.04
CA LYS A 9 -1.13 -11.41 -9.77
C LYS A 9 -0.81 -11.43 -8.26
N THR A 10 -0.23 -12.52 -7.79
CA THR A 10 0.18 -12.63 -6.38
C THR A 10 1.50 -11.90 -6.16
N ALA A 11 1.56 -11.09 -5.11
CA ALA A 11 2.79 -10.44 -4.66
C ALA A 11 3.48 -11.23 -3.56
N GLN A 12 4.78 -10.96 -3.39
CA GLN A 12 5.58 -11.28 -2.20
C GLN A 12 6.01 -9.99 -1.50
N VAL A 13 5.71 -9.91 -0.21
CA VAL A 13 6.06 -8.77 0.66
C VAL A 13 6.66 -9.34 1.94
N CYS A 14 7.73 -8.75 2.46
CA CYS A 14 8.27 -9.19 3.75
C CYS A 14 7.44 -8.62 4.92
N GLN A 15 7.62 -9.18 6.11
CA GLN A 15 6.89 -8.75 7.32
C GLN A 15 7.13 -7.28 7.68
N ASN A 16 8.19 -6.64 7.16
CA ASN A 16 8.47 -5.21 7.32
C ASN A 16 7.97 -4.34 6.15
N GLY A 17 7.17 -4.91 5.22
CA GLY A 17 6.53 -4.15 4.14
C GLY A 17 7.37 -3.96 2.87
N HIS A 18 8.56 -4.55 2.74
CA HIS A 18 9.32 -4.44 1.49
C HIS A 18 8.72 -5.35 0.41
N LEU A 19 8.28 -4.76 -0.70
CA LEU A 19 7.85 -5.52 -1.87
C LEU A 19 9.05 -6.26 -2.48
N ARG A 20 8.97 -7.60 -2.53
CA ARG A 20 10.03 -8.45 -3.09
C ARG A 20 9.73 -8.89 -4.52
N ASN A 21 8.50 -9.29 -4.78
CA ASN A 21 8.05 -9.68 -6.11
C ASN A 21 6.59 -9.25 -6.30
N SER A 22 6.29 -8.55 -7.37
CA SER A 22 4.91 -8.13 -7.69
C SER A 22 4.12 -9.16 -8.49
N ASP A 23 4.78 -10.21 -9.00
CA ASP A 23 4.18 -11.27 -9.81
C ASP A 23 4.98 -12.55 -9.61
N THR A 24 4.59 -13.33 -8.62
CA THR A 24 5.28 -14.57 -8.20
C THR A 24 5.21 -15.66 -9.25
N SER A 25 4.22 -15.64 -10.13
CA SER A 25 4.00 -16.66 -11.16
C SER A 25 4.85 -16.41 -12.40
N THR A 26 4.87 -15.18 -12.90
CA THR A 26 5.63 -14.83 -14.12
C THR A 26 7.12 -14.66 -13.82
N HIS A 27 7.46 -14.21 -12.62
CA HIS A 27 8.83 -13.96 -12.20
C HIS A 27 9.26 -14.86 -11.03
N ALA A 28 8.98 -16.15 -11.12
CA ALA A 28 9.25 -17.13 -10.05
C ALA A 28 10.71 -17.16 -9.59
N ALA A 29 11.67 -16.90 -10.48
CA ALA A 29 13.09 -16.81 -10.13
C ALA A 29 13.44 -15.63 -9.18
N LYS A 30 12.53 -14.68 -8.98
CA LYS A 30 12.68 -13.56 -8.04
C LYS A 30 12.02 -13.81 -6.68
N ASN A 31 11.43 -14.99 -6.49
CA ASN A 31 10.79 -15.32 -5.22
C ASN A 31 11.87 -15.55 -4.14
N GLU A 32 11.61 -14.96 -2.98
CA GLU A 32 12.50 -15.02 -1.82
C GLU A 32 11.77 -15.64 -0.62
N ILE A 33 12.48 -16.35 0.24
CA ILE A 33 11.98 -16.83 1.53
C ILE A 33 12.18 -15.75 2.60
N PHE A 34 13.34 -15.10 2.56
CA PHE A 34 13.70 -13.97 3.42
C PHE A 34 14.02 -12.74 2.60
N CYS A 35 13.68 -11.59 3.13
CA CYS A 35 13.91 -10.31 2.47
C CYS A 35 15.41 -9.98 2.40
N SER A 36 15.96 -9.80 1.20
CA SER A 36 17.37 -9.42 1.00
C SER A 36 17.70 -7.99 1.48
N ILE A 37 16.70 -7.19 1.85
CA ILE A 37 16.88 -5.82 2.40
C ILE A 37 17.03 -5.88 3.93
N CYS A 38 16.16 -6.63 4.62
CA CYS A 38 16.04 -6.55 6.09
C CYS A 38 16.06 -7.93 6.80
N GLY A 39 16.17 -9.03 6.06
CA GLY A 39 16.21 -10.39 6.63
C GLY A 39 14.87 -10.92 7.14
N ALA A 40 13.79 -10.14 7.14
CA ALA A 40 12.49 -10.60 7.59
C ALA A 40 11.88 -11.62 6.64
N GLU A 41 11.05 -12.53 7.16
CA GLU A 41 10.33 -13.54 6.38
C GLU A 41 9.42 -12.87 5.34
N VAL A 42 9.31 -13.50 4.17
CA VAL A 42 8.50 -13.02 3.04
C VAL A 42 7.21 -13.84 2.94
N ILE A 43 6.09 -13.15 2.86
CA ILE A 43 4.76 -13.75 2.74
C ILE A 43 4.13 -13.43 1.38
N SER A 44 3.30 -14.33 0.89
CA SER A 44 2.51 -14.17 -0.34
C SER A 44 1.00 -14.26 -0.11
N ALA A 45 0.61 -14.52 1.14
CA ALA A 45 -0.79 -14.65 1.54
C ALA A 45 -1.04 -13.96 2.89
N CYS A 46 -2.27 -13.58 3.13
CA CYS A 46 -2.70 -13.02 4.41
C CYS A 46 -2.56 -14.05 5.53
N PRO A 47 -1.84 -13.75 6.63
CA PRO A 47 -1.66 -14.69 7.73
C PRO A 47 -2.96 -15.02 8.48
N HIS A 48 -4.00 -14.18 8.35
CA HIS A 48 -5.27 -14.36 9.05
C HIS A 48 -6.28 -15.20 8.27
N CYS A 49 -6.31 -15.10 6.94
CA CYS A 49 -7.36 -15.75 6.14
C CYS A 49 -6.84 -16.52 4.93
N GLY A 50 -5.54 -16.55 4.67
CA GLY A 50 -4.91 -17.27 3.57
C GLY A 50 -5.13 -16.67 2.18
N SER A 51 -5.87 -15.56 2.03
CA SER A 51 -6.04 -14.95 0.71
C SER A 51 -4.75 -14.35 0.19
N GLN A 52 -4.50 -14.53 -1.12
CA GLN A 52 -3.27 -14.08 -1.76
C GLN A 52 -3.11 -12.56 -1.70
N LEU A 53 -1.87 -12.09 -1.51
CA LEU A 53 -1.53 -10.67 -1.59
C LEU A 53 -1.68 -10.20 -3.03
N ARG A 54 -2.39 -9.07 -3.21
CA ARG A 54 -2.53 -8.44 -4.52
C ARG A 54 -1.23 -7.78 -4.94
N GLY A 55 -0.72 -8.23 -6.07
CA GLY A 55 0.46 -7.69 -6.72
C GLY A 55 0.13 -6.86 -7.95
N ALA A 56 0.89 -7.08 -9.02
CA ALA A 56 0.71 -6.37 -10.27
C ALA A 56 -0.69 -6.60 -10.86
N TYR A 57 -1.27 -5.53 -11.40
CA TYR A 57 -2.59 -5.53 -12.02
C TYR A 57 -2.48 -5.75 -13.52
N TYR A 58 -3.20 -6.73 -14.03
CA TYR A 58 -3.19 -7.14 -15.42
C TYR A 58 -4.58 -7.07 -16.04
N MET A 59 -4.58 -6.87 -17.36
CA MET A 59 -5.75 -7.01 -18.21
C MET A 59 -5.46 -8.06 -19.27
N ASN A 60 -6.39 -8.97 -19.46
CA ASN A 60 -6.33 -9.96 -20.52
C ASN A 60 -6.84 -9.32 -21.82
N LYS A 61 -5.96 -9.04 -22.77
CA LYS A 61 -6.29 -8.43 -24.06
C LYS A 61 -6.39 -9.50 -25.16
N PRO A 62 -7.44 -9.46 -26.01
CA PRO A 62 -7.53 -10.36 -27.14
C PRO A 62 -6.43 -10.08 -28.15
N ILE A 63 -5.87 -11.13 -28.72
CA ILE A 63 -4.97 -11.08 -29.86
C ILE A 63 -5.84 -11.34 -31.09
N TYR A 64 -5.85 -10.40 -32.01
CA TYR A 64 -6.54 -10.55 -33.27
C TYR A 64 -5.55 -11.05 -34.32
N SER A 65 -5.87 -12.16 -35.00
CA SER A 65 -5.22 -12.55 -36.24
C SER A 65 -6.16 -12.27 -37.39
N GLY A 66 -5.66 -11.56 -38.38
CA GLY A 66 -6.39 -11.28 -39.61
C GLY A 66 -5.40 -10.92 -40.72
N THR A 67 -5.64 -11.42 -41.89
CA THR A 67 -4.91 -10.96 -43.09
C THR A 67 -5.45 -9.57 -43.43
N MET A 68 -4.59 -8.55 -43.45
CA MET A 68 -4.95 -7.25 -44.04
C MET A 68 -5.26 -7.48 -45.51
N CYS A 69 -6.54 -7.65 -45.83
CA CYS A 69 -6.97 -7.61 -47.24
C CYS A 69 -7.11 -6.15 -47.65
N ASN A 70 -6.52 -5.78 -48.76
CA ASN A 70 -6.56 -4.45 -49.36
C ASN A 70 -8.01 -3.95 -49.40
N VAL A 71 -8.21 -2.74 -48.87
CA VAL A 71 -9.53 -2.07 -48.75
C VAL A 71 -10.18 -1.76 -50.10
N LEU A 72 -9.42 -1.94 -51.21
CA LEU A 72 -9.85 -1.58 -52.57
C LEU A 72 -10.79 -2.61 -53.24
N GLU A 73 -11.03 -3.78 -52.65
CA GLU A 73 -11.83 -4.83 -53.29
C GLU A 73 -13.13 -5.22 -52.54
N GLY A 74 -13.64 -4.43 -51.63
CA GLY A 74 -14.96 -4.66 -50.98
C GLY A 74 -15.11 -5.97 -50.18
N LYS A 75 -14.00 -6.66 -49.84
CA LYS A 75 -14.01 -7.87 -49.03
C LYS A 75 -14.10 -7.55 -47.54
N LYS A 76 -15.12 -8.11 -46.89
CA LYS A 76 -15.30 -7.99 -45.46
C LYS A 76 -14.05 -8.48 -44.70
N LEU A 77 -13.47 -7.61 -43.86
CA LEU A 77 -12.40 -7.95 -42.96
C LEU A 77 -12.94 -8.93 -41.91
N SER A 78 -12.58 -10.19 -41.96
CA SER A 78 -12.87 -11.13 -40.87
C SER A 78 -11.65 -11.20 -39.96
N SER A 79 -11.63 -10.41 -38.89
CA SER A 79 -10.70 -10.59 -37.80
C SER A 79 -11.29 -11.62 -36.83
N HIS A 80 -10.54 -12.66 -36.49
CA HIS A 80 -10.92 -13.61 -35.44
C HIS A 80 -9.94 -13.48 -34.28
N ILE A 81 -10.44 -13.73 -33.06
CA ILE A 81 -9.59 -13.76 -31.87
C ILE A 81 -8.79 -15.07 -31.91
N SER A 82 -7.46 -14.96 -32.05
CA SER A 82 -6.55 -16.10 -32.08
C SER A 82 -6.06 -16.51 -30.69
N GLY A 83 -6.29 -15.67 -29.69
CA GLY A 83 -5.87 -15.91 -28.30
C GLY A 83 -5.99 -14.67 -27.45
N TYR A 84 -5.45 -14.76 -26.26
CA TYR A 84 -5.39 -13.64 -25.30
C TYR A 84 -3.98 -13.50 -24.78
N LYS A 85 -3.58 -12.28 -24.44
CA LYS A 85 -2.33 -11.99 -23.73
C LYS A 85 -2.57 -11.15 -22.49
N ASP A 86 -1.82 -11.41 -21.43
CA ASP A 86 -1.81 -10.60 -20.23
C ASP A 86 -1.00 -9.32 -20.49
N VAL A 87 -1.61 -8.17 -20.27
CA VAL A 87 -0.97 -6.87 -20.39
C VAL A 87 -0.97 -6.22 -19.01
N LYS A 88 0.22 -5.90 -18.51
CA LYS A 88 0.38 -5.18 -17.24
C LYS A 88 -0.15 -3.77 -17.39
N ILE A 89 -1.05 -3.35 -16.47
CA ILE A 89 -1.72 -2.04 -16.53
C ILE A 89 -0.94 -0.99 -15.76
N SER A 90 -0.37 -1.37 -14.59
CA SER A 90 0.39 -0.44 -13.75
C SER A 90 1.81 -0.94 -13.55
N ASN A 91 2.77 -0.02 -13.63
CA ASN A 91 4.17 -0.30 -13.31
C ASN A 91 4.46 -0.16 -11.82
N THR A 92 3.62 0.56 -11.08
CA THR A 92 3.70 0.70 -9.63
C THR A 92 2.77 -0.31 -8.97
N VAL A 93 3.23 -0.94 -7.91
CA VAL A 93 2.45 -1.82 -7.05
C VAL A 93 2.61 -1.31 -5.64
N ASP A 94 1.56 -0.71 -5.13
CA ASP A 94 1.52 -0.27 -3.74
C ASP A 94 1.33 -1.48 -2.84
N VAL A 95 2.11 -1.56 -1.77
CA VAL A 95 1.97 -2.60 -0.76
C VAL A 95 0.71 -2.31 0.05
N PRO A 96 -0.29 -3.21 0.04
CA PRO A 96 -1.55 -2.94 0.72
C PRO A 96 -1.36 -2.95 2.24
N ALA A 97 -2.01 -2.02 2.94
CA ALA A 97 -1.98 -1.95 4.40
C ALA A 97 -2.90 -3.01 5.04
N TYR A 98 -4.05 -3.29 4.41
CA TYR A 98 -5.06 -4.22 4.92
C TYR A 98 -5.40 -5.31 3.91
N CYS A 99 -5.78 -6.48 4.43
CA CYS A 99 -6.24 -7.59 3.60
C CYS A 99 -7.59 -7.25 2.94
N HIS A 100 -7.66 -7.37 1.63
CA HIS A 100 -8.86 -7.10 0.83
C HIS A 100 -10.02 -8.07 1.10
N ASN A 101 -9.75 -9.23 1.71
CA ASN A 101 -10.75 -10.26 1.97
C ASN A 101 -11.28 -10.25 3.41
N CYS A 102 -10.40 -10.12 4.42
CA CYS A 102 -10.81 -10.15 5.83
C CYS A 102 -10.70 -8.79 6.54
N GLY A 103 -10.18 -7.74 5.89
CA GLY A 103 -10.05 -6.40 6.44
C GLY A 103 -9.01 -6.23 7.54
N LYS A 104 -8.30 -7.31 7.95
CA LYS A 104 -7.28 -7.22 8.99
C LYS A 104 -6.00 -6.58 8.45
N PRO A 105 -5.23 -5.85 9.30
CA PRO A 105 -3.94 -5.29 8.91
C PRO A 105 -2.96 -6.40 8.54
N TYR A 106 -2.04 -6.09 7.65
CA TYR A 106 -0.87 -6.94 7.39
C TYR A 106 0.21 -6.69 8.46
N PRO A 107 1.20 -7.60 8.63
CA PRO A 107 2.21 -7.50 9.69
C PRO A 107 2.94 -6.15 9.73
N TRP A 108 3.28 -5.56 8.59
CA TRP A 108 3.94 -4.26 8.50
C TRP A 108 3.04 -3.11 8.98
N THR A 109 1.74 -3.17 8.71
CA THR A 109 0.78 -2.18 9.20
C THR A 109 0.56 -2.33 10.69
N GLU A 110 0.41 -3.57 11.17
CA GLU A 110 0.27 -3.86 12.59
C GLU A 110 1.47 -3.39 13.40
N ALA A 111 2.70 -3.67 12.92
CA ALA A 111 3.93 -3.17 13.55
C ALA A 111 3.99 -1.64 13.58
N THR A 112 3.55 -0.96 12.51
CA THR A 112 3.50 0.51 12.49
C THR A 112 2.49 1.07 13.50
N LEU A 113 1.30 0.47 13.60
CA LEU A 113 0.28 0.84 14.58
C LEU A 113 0.79 0.68 16.01
N GLN A 114 1.36 -0.49 16.34
CA GLN A 114 1.93 -0.77 17.66
C GLN A 114 3.10 0.17 18.00
N THR A 115 3.96 0.47 17.05
CA THR A 115 5.05 1.43 17.26
C THR A 115 4.53 2.82 17.59
N ALA A 116 3.48 3.27 16.88
CA ALA A 116 2.83 4.55 17.15
C ALA A 116 2.21 4.61 18.56
N GLU A 117 1.53 3.55 18.96
CA GLU A 117 0.96 3.44 20.33
C GLU A 117 2.07 3.51 21.39
N HIS A 118 3.16 2.76 21.24
CA HIS A 118 4.28 2.81 22.17
C HIS A 118 4.92 4.20 22.26
N ILE A 119 5.09 4.89 21.13
CA ILE A 119 5.63 6.26 21.14
C ILE A 119 4.71 7.21 21.91
N ILE A 120 3.40 7.11 21.71
CA ILE A 120 2.42 7.94 22.44
C ILE A 120 2.45 7.63 23.93
N ASP A 121 2.58 6.34 24.31
CA ASP A 121 2.66 5.94 25.74
C ASP A 121 3.91 6.49 26.45
N MET A 122 5.00 6.70 25.71
CA MET A 122 6.24 7.28 26.24
C MET A 122 6.18 8.81 26.40
N LEU A 123 5.11 9.48 25.97
CA LEU A 123 4.94 10.93 26.12
C LEU A 123 4.37 11.24 27.51
N ASP A 124 5.24 11.50 28.49
CA ASP A 124 4.85 11.76 29.89
C ASP A 124 4.09 13.08 30.07
N GLU A 125 4.25 14.03 29.13
CA GLU A 125 3.58 15.33 29.15
C GLU A 125 2.08 15.25 28.83
N LEU A 126 1.62 14.11 28.30
CA LEU A 126 0.23 13.90 27.90
C LEU A 126 -0.57 13.19 28.99
N THR A 127 -1.79 13.68 29.21
CA THR A 127 -2.74 13.00 30.09
C THR A 127 -3.23 11.68 29.45
N PRO A 128 -3.71 10.70 30.23
CA PRO A 128 -4.26 9.44 29.71
C PRO A 128 -5.35 9.62 28.66
N ASP A 129 -6.23 10.63 28.83
CA ASP A 129 -7.30 10.92 27.87
C ASP A 129 -6.74 11.47 26.54
N GLN A 130 -5.69 12.28 26.61
CA GLN A 130 -5.00 12.79 25.43
C GLN A 130 -4.28 11.67 24.67
N LYS A 131 -3.57 10.78 25.38
CA LYS A 131 -2.94 9.59 24.81
C LYS A 131 -3.98 8.74 24.09
N LYS A 132 -5.08 8.44 24.74
CA LYS A 132 -6.18 7.67 24.14
C LYS A 132 -6.72 8.33 22.86
N GLN A 133 -6.94 9.66 22.89
CA GLN A 133 -7.41 10.38 21.72
C GLN A 133 -6.42 10.29 20.54
N LEU A 134 -5.11 10.37 20.81
CA LEU A 134 -4.09 10.20 19.77
C LEU A 134 -4.08 8.80 19.21
N VAL A 135 -4.15 7.76 20.06
CA VAL A 135 -4.21 6.36 19.65
C VAL A 135 -5.42 6.10 18.75
N ASP A 136 -6.60 6.64 19.09
CA ASP A 136 -7.82 6.48 18.28
C ASP A 136 -7.68 7.06 16.86
N PHE A 137 -6.76 8.00 16.64
CA PHE A 137 -6.50 8.61 15.33
C PHE A 137 -5.31 8.00 14.57
N ILE A 138 -4.53 7.08 15.16
CA ILE A 138 -3.38 6.46 14.48
C ILE A 138 -3.74 5.89 13.10
N PRO A 139 -4.83 5.11 12.95
CA PRO A 139 -5.20 4.56 11.64
C PRO A 139 -5.43 5.65 10.57
N ASP A 140 -6.06 6.77 10.96
CA ASP A 140 -6.36 7.87 10.05
C ASP A 140 -5.13 8.72 9.71
N ILE A 141 -4.03 8.58 10.48
CA ILE A 141 -2.74 9.24 10.22
C ILE A 141 -1.86 8.40 9.29
N ILE A 142 -1.87 7.08 9.48
CA ILE A 142 -1.02 6.16 8.70
C ILE A 142 -1.61 5.90 7.32
N ILE A 143 -2.94 5.88 7.20
CA ILE A 143 -3.65 5.57 5.96
C ILE A 143 -4.58 6.71 5.60
N GLU A 144 -4.61 7.07 4.30
CA GLU A 144 -5.50 8.11 3.83
C GLU A 144 -6.97 7.71 3.97
N THR A 145 -7.68 8.39 4.85
CA THR A 145 -9.13 8.25 5.11
C THR A 145 -9.80 9.62 5.01
N PRO A 146 -11.13 9.69 4.93
CA PRO A 146 -11.85 10.97 5.02
C PRO A 146 -11.57 11.76 6.30
N ARG A 147 -11.12 11.09 7.37
CA ARG A 147 -10.79 11.70 8.67
C ARG A 147 -9.33 12.14 8.80
N SER A 148 -8.45 11.80 7.86
CA SER A 148 -7.01 12.06 7.94
C SER A 148 -6.68 13.53 8.18
N ARG A 149 -7.39 14.46 7.52
CA ARG A 149 -7.19 15.91 7.74
C ARG A 149 -7.52 16.34 9.16
N TYR A 150 -8.59 15.82 9.74
CA TYR A 150 -8.95 16.11 11.11
C TYR A 150 -7.97 15.50 12.09
N ALA A 151 -7.59 14.25 11.89
CA ALA A 151 -6.56 13.56 12.66
C ALA A 151 -5.24 14.36 12.64
N ALA A 152 -4.82 14.82 11.46
CA ALA A 152 -3.61 15.64 11.30
C ALA A 152 -3.68 16.94 12.12
N LEU A 153 -4.83 17.63 12.16
CA LEU A 153 -5.01 18.84 12.97
C LEU A 153 -4.95 18.55 14.47
N VAL A 154 -5.53 17.43 14.92
CA VAL A 154 -5.45 16.98 16.31
C VAL A 154 -4.01 16.73 16.71
N TYR A 155 -3.27 15.95 15.91
CA TYR A 155 -1.84 15.69 16.15
C TYR A 155 -1.01 16.99 16.16
N ALA A 156 -1.25 17.89 15.21
CA ALA A 156 -0.56 19.16 15.15
C ALA A 156 -0.77 20.00 16.44
N LYS A 157 -1.99 20.01 16.99
CA LYS A 157 -2.30 20.70 18.24
C LYS A 157 -1.55 20.11 19.44
N PHE A 158 -1.42 18.78 19.51
CA PHE A 158 -0.65 18.15 20.58
C PHE A 158 0.84 18.38 20.43
N LEU A 159 1.36 18.35 19.19
CA LEU A 159 2.77 18.64 18.91
C LEU A 159 3.19 20.05 19.36
N ASP A 160 2.28 21.03 19.33
CA ASP A 160 2.58 22.39 19.82
C ASP A 160 2.86 22.44 21.33
N GLY A 161 2.34 21.47 22.08
CA GLY A 161 2.58 21.34 23.53
C GLY A 161 3.87 20.61 23.89
N LEU A 162 4.50 19.91 22.94
CA LEU A 162 5.71 19.11 23.17
C LEU A 162 6.96 19.95 22.90
N GLN A 163 8.01 19.76 23.69
CA GLN A 163 9.27 20.48 23.58
C GLN A 163 10.49 19.53 23.58
N GLY A 164 11.59 19.99 22.99
CA GLY A 164 12.88 19.31 23.06
C GLY A 164 12.95 17.98 22.32
N LEU A 165 13.66 17.01 22.92
CA LEU A 165 13.96 15.70 22.34
C LEU A 165 12.70 14.89 22.01
N VAL A 166 11.67 15.04 22.82
CA VAL A 166 10.37 14.36 22.61
C VAL A 166 9.72 14.81 21.32
N TYR A 167 9.70 16.13 21.07
CA TYR A 167 9.20 16.69 19.80
C TYR A 167 9.99 16.17 18.61
N GLU A 168 11.33 16.18 18.69
CA GLU A 168 12.20 15.74 17.58
C GLU A 168 12.01 14.27 17.25
N ASN A 169 11.92 13.39 18.24
CA ASN A 169 11.69 11.96 18.04
C ASN A 169 10.31 11.68 17.43
N PHE A 170 9.27 12.32 17.95
CA PHE A 170 7.91 12.16 17.42
C PHE A 170 7.79 12.77 16.02
N ALA A 171 8.39 13.92 15.78
CA ALA A 171 8.42 14.56 14.47
C ALA A 171 9.20 13.72 13.43
N SER A 172 10.29 13.05 13.85
CA SER A 172 11.01 12.10 12.97
C SER A 172 10.15 10.92 12.61
N TRP A 173 9.52 10.29 13.59
CA TRP A 173 8.59 9.19 13.34
C TRP A 173 7.44 9.60 12.40
N CYS A 174 6.84 10.78 12.61
CA CYS A 174 5.80 11.31 11.73
C CYS A 174 6.30 11.50 10.29
N ARG A 175 7.52 12.00 10.09
CA ARG A 175 8.11 12.17 8.74
C ARG A 175 8.27 10.84 8.00
N GLU A 176 8.55 9.77 8.71
CA GLU A 176 8.83 8.46 8.13
C GLU A 176 7.56 7.64 7.87
N ASN A 177 6.52 7.85 8.69
CA ASN A 177 5.36 6.95 8.73
C ASN A 177 4.01 7.63 8.42
N VAL A 178 3.99 8.94 8.23
CA VAL A 178 2.75 9.72 8.20
C VAL A 178 2.50 10.36 6.84
N LEU A 179 1.21 10.51 6.53
CA LEU A 179 0.70 11.08 5.28
C LEU A 179 1.27 12.46 4.95
N PRO A 180 1.42 12.79 3.66
CA PRO A 180 1.89 14.09 3.18
C PRO A 180 1.16 15.29 3.78
N ALA A 181 -0.14 15.13 4.13
CA ALA A 181 -0.94 16.18 4.75
C ALA A 181 -0.41 16.64 6.11
N LEU A 182 0.07 15.70 6.95
CA LEU A 182 0.68 16.06 8.25
C LEU A 182 2.05 16.71 8.05
N LEU A 183 2.83 16.22 7.08
CA LEU A 183 4.12 16.82 6.72
C LEU A 183 3.98 18.28 6.30
N VAL A 184 2.94 18.63 5.52
CA VAL A 184 2.65 20.01 5.14
C VAL A 184 2.34 20.87 6.38
N LEU A 185 1.50 20.39 7.30
CA LEU A 185 1.16 21.10 8.53
C LEU A 185 2.38 21.29 9.45
N MET A 186 3.24 20.27 9.56
CA MET A 186 4.48 20.37 10.34
C MET A 186 5.49 21.36 9.73
N ASN A 187 5.59 21.44 8.40
CA ASN A 187 6.48 22.36 7.71
C ASN A 187 5.99 23.82 7.79
N MET A 188 4.69 24.07 7.81
CA MET A 188 4.12 25.41 7.97
C MET A 188 4.44 26.04 9.34
N LYS A 189 4.75 25.25 10.38
CA LYS A 189 5.10 25.72 11.72
C LYS A 189 6.59 26.02 11.91
N LYS A 190 7.45 25.67 10.94
CA LYS A 190 8.90 26.01 10.96
C LYS A 190 9.21 27.38 10.36
N GLN A 191 8.22 28.10 9.83
CA GLN A 191 8.29 29.48 9.34
C GLN A 191 7.68 30.43 10.37
#